data_640e01f0b1c4e0e7728c2256304bd7a0
#
_entry.id   640e01f0b1c4e0e7728c2256304bd7a0
#
_cell.length_a   1.000
_cell.length_b   1.000
_cell.length_c   1.000
_cell.angle_alpha   90.00
_cell.angle_beta   90.00
_cell.angle_gamma   90.00
#
_symmetry.space_group_name_H-M   'P 1'
#
loop_
_entity.id
_entity.type
_entity.pdbx_description
1 polymer ?
#
loop_
_entity_poly.entity_id
_entity_poly.type
_entity_poly.pdbx_seq_one_letter_code
_entity_poly.pdbx_strand_id
1 'polypeptide(L)'
;MIFEKQEYQVKCIDNIITLLKDFDFKRQDNLKECLKEFYNNTFLPVQNISDKLNLDILMETGTGKTFTYLNLIFELHRQFKQNKFIIFVPRKAILESVKQNIELTKIYFYSEYQKYLKVYYYSDGKSQSAIINHYINNKDELSVLVLTNSAIDKKTNLLNQQNESLFKSLSEFKSVFENIIDLKPISIIDEPHLLKGKAFNEYFSKINSLYFRFGATFPKEKDYELSNMIYCLDSISAFKEYLVKQVKVHTLGVNTNNIFLKEYKNKKAIFTYTLNGIEREETIKLQDSFSLLNNAILTQVKDNKA
;
A
#
# COMPACT_ATOMS: atom_id res chain seq x y z
N MET A 1 8.93 -18.19 -16.23
CA MET A 1 9.33 -17.61 -14.93
C MET A 1 8.80 -18.56 -13.85
N ILE A 2 9.64 -18.98 -12.92
CA ILE A 2 9.26 -19.84 -11.81
C ILE A 2 8.94 -18.92 -10.64
N PHE A 3 7.74 -19.01 -10.08
CA PHE A 3 7.34 -18.28 -8.88
C PHE A 3 7.44 -19.24 -7.70
N GLU A 4 7.91 -18.73 -6.57
CA GLU A 4 8.01 -19.45 -5.31
C GLU A 4 7.60 -18.51 -4.17
N LYS A 5 6.83 -19.04 -3.21
CA LYS A 5 6.48 -18.31 -1.99
C LYS A 5 7.71 -18.26 -1.09
N GLN A 6 8.15 -17.08 -0.76
CA GLN A 6 9.25 -16.89 0.18
C GLN A 6 8.76 -17.07 1.62
N GLU A 7 9.61 -17.55 2.52
CA GLU A 7 9.24 -17.82 3.92
C GLU A 7 8.61 -16.61 4.62
N TYR A 8 9.17 -15.44 4.41
CA TYR A 8 8.64 -14.20 4.99
C TYR A 8 7.24 -13.84 4.44
N GLN A 9 6.92 -14.18 3.19
CA GLN A 9 5.59 -13.99 2.60
C GLN A 9 4.60 -14.98 3.18
N VAL A 10 5.02 -16.25 3.34
CA VAL A 10 4.21 -17.29 3.99
C VAL A 10 3.89 -16.86 5.42
N LYS A 11 4.89 -16.44 6.20
CA LYS A 11 4.72 -15.96 7.57
C LYS A 11 3.75 -14.77 7.66
N CYS A 12 3.82 -13.84 6.71
CA CYS A 12 2.87 -12.73 6.63
C CYS A 12 1.43 -13.23 6.48
N ILE A 13 1.21 -14.16 5.56
CA ILE A 13 -0.12 -14.74 5.31
C ILE A 13 -0.60 -15.55 6.53
N ASP A 14 0.26 -16.38 7.11
CA ASP A 14 -0.08 -17.18 8.28
C ASP A 14 -0.49 -16.34 9.48
N ASN A 15 0.18 -15.21 9.71
CA ASN A 15 -0.22 -14.25 10.74
C ASN A 15 -1.65 -13.72 10.48
N ILE A 16 -1.95 -13.35 9.22
CA ILE A 16 -3.28 -12.85 8.85
C ILE A 16 -4.34 -13.92 9.06
N ILE A 17 -4.10 -15.14 8.59
CA ILE A 17 -5.05 -16.26 8.71
C ILE A 17 -5.26 -16.62 10.19
N THR A 18 -4.19 -16.64 10.99
CA THR A 18 -4.26 -16.92 12.42
C THR A 18 -5.11 -15.88 13.14
N LEU A 19 -4.89 -14.58 12.87
CA LEU A 19 -5.68 -13.51 13.47
C LEU A 19 -7.16 -13.59 13.07
N LEU A 20 -7.45 -13.91 11.80
CA LEU A 20 -8.82 -13.93 11.27
C LEU A 20 -9.57 -15.24 11.52
N LYS A 21 -8.97 -16.22 12.18
CA LYS A 21 -9.59 -17.53 12.42
C LYS A 21 -10.95 -17.42 13.13
N ASP A 22 -11.04 -16.54 14.12
CA ASP A 22 -12.24 -16.31 14.91
C ASP A 22 -12.94 -14.97 14.59
N PHE A 23 -12.54 -14.33 13.46
CA PHE A 23 -13.15 -13.08 13.00
C PHE A 23 -14.51 -13.33 12.34
N ASP A 24 -15.53 -12.59 12.78
CA ASP A 24 -16.86 -12.64 12.17
C ASP A 24 -16.94 -11.76 10.92
N PHE A 25 -16.73 -12.33 9.75
CA PHE A 25 -16.80 -11.64 8.45
C PHE A 25 -18.19 -11.07 8.12
N LYS A 26 -19.25 -11.51 8.78
CA LYS A 26 -20.61 -11.00 8.55
C LYS A 26 -20.87 -9.75 9.35
N ARG A 27 -20.56 -9.78 10.65
CA ARG A 27 -20.75 -8.65 11.58
C ARG A 27 -19.60 -7.68 11.54
N GLN A 28 -18.37 -8.20 11.49
CA GLN A 28 -17.11 -7.46 11.48
C GLN A 28 -16.91 -6.55 12.70
N ASP A 29 -17.41 -6.97 13.85
CA ASP A 29 -17.40 -6.20 15.09
C ASP A 29 -16.40 -6.70 16.15
N ASN A 30 -15.77 -7.86 15.93
CA ASN A 30 -14.87 -8.49 16.89
C ASN A 30 -13.37 -8.41 16.53
N LEU A 31 -12.97 -7.51 15.64
CA LEU A 31 -11.56 -7.39 15.20
C LEU A 31 -10.62 -7.05 16.36
N LYS A 32 -11.09 -6.23 17.31
CA LYS A 32 -10.27 -5.85 18.47
C LYS A 32 -9.95 -7.04 19.37
N GLU A 33 -10.90 -7.92 19.58
CA GLU A 33 -10.74 -9.15 20.35
C GLU A 33 -9.71 -10.06 19.69
N CYS A 34 -9.85 -10.28 18.37
CA CYS A 34 -8.90 -11.05 17.58
C CYS A 34 -7.48 -10.45 17.64
N LEU A 35 -7.34 -9.11 17.56
CA LEU A 35 -6.04 -8.43 17.69
C LEU A 35 -5.42 -8.59 19.06
N LYS A 36 -6.19 -8.47 20.14
CA LYS A 36 -5.70 -8.66 21.52
C LYS A 36 -5.17 -10.08 21.71
N GLU A 37 -5.90 -11.08 21.24
CA GLU A 37 -5.49 -12.47 21.32
C GLU A 37 -4.23 -12.73 20.49
N PHE A 38 -4.18 -12.18 19.27
CA PHE A 38 -3.02 -12.31 18.40
C PHE A 38 -1.77 -11.68 19.02
N TYR A 39 -1.88 -10.48 19.63
CA TYR A 39 -0.74 -9.80 20.26
C TYR A 39 -0.27 -10.47 21.56
N ASN A 40 -1.11 -11.23 22.25
CA ASN A 40 -0.67 -12.03 23.40
C ASN A 40 0.29 -13.16 22.97
N ASN A 41 0.18 -13.62 21.73
CA ASN A 41 0.96 -14.75 21.21
C ASN A 41 2.03 -14.35 20.20
N THR A 42 2.05 -13.07 19.77
CA THR A 42 2.95 -12.60 18.70
C THR A 42 3.57 -11.27 19.07
N PHE A 43 4.91 -11.21 19.09
CA PHE A 43 5.61 -9.95 19.30
C PHE A 43 5.73 -9.16 17.99
N LEU A 44 5.24 -7.92 18.01
CA LEU A 44 5.40 -6.94 16.92
C LEU A 44 5.88 -5.61 17.48
N PRO A 45 6.66 -4.83 16.70
CA PRO A 45 7.22 -3.56 17.17
C PRO A 45 6.17 -2.47 17.45
N VAL A 46 4.97 -2.60 16.85
CA VAL A 46 3.84 -1.71 17.08
C VAL A 46 2.61 -2.56 17.37
N GLN A 47 2.02 -2.37 18.54
CA GLN A 47 0.81 -3.08 19.00
C GLN A 47 -0.31 -2.10 19.34
N ASN A 48 -0.41 -1.02 18.57
CA ASN A 48 -1.47 -0.02 18.73
C ASN A 48 -2.77 -0.53 18.10
N ILE A 49 -3.80 -0.75 18.94
CA ILE A 49 -5.13 -1.20 18.46
C ILE A 49 -6.01 0.01 18.23
N SER A 50 -6.48 0.18 17.01
CA SER A 50 -7.45 1.20 16.61
C SER A 50 -8.87 0.63 16.50
N ASP A 51 -9.86 1.53 16.48
CA ASP A 51 -11.28 1.17 16.28
C ASP A 51 -11.64 0.89 14.81
N LYS A 52 -10.67 1.05 13.90
CA LYS A 52 -10.87 0.87 12.47
C LYS A 52 -10.73 -0.61 12.10
N LEU A 53 -11.36 -1.01 11.00
CA LEU A 53 -11.28 -2.36 10.46
C LEU A 53 -10.03 -2.55 9.57
N ASN A 54 -8.91 -1.85 9.87
CA ASN A 54 -7.66 -2.02 9.15
C ASN A 54 -6.78 -3.10 9.78
N LEU A 55 -6.01 -3.75 8.92
CA LEU A 55 -4.88 -4.59 9.30
C LEU A 55 -3.65 -4.11 8.52
N ASP A 56 -2.59 -3.74 9.21
CA ASP A 56 -1.40 -3.12 8.63
C ASP A 56 -0.26 -4.10 8.47
N ILE A 57 0.29 -4.13 7.27
CA ILE A 57 1.41 -4.96 6.87
C ILE A 57 2.55 -4.04 6.44
N LEU A 58 3.58 -3.96 7.28
CA LEU A 58 4.79 -3.25 6.94
C LEU A 58 5.72 -4.20 6.20
N MET A 59 5.93 -3.94 4.92
CA MET A 59 6.86 -4.69 4.07
C MET A 59 7.69 -3.72 3.24
N GLU A 60 9.01 -3.92 3.25
CA GLU A 60 9.95 -3.08 2.51
C GLU A 60 9.71 -3.12 1.00
N THR A 61 10.09 -2.05 0.31
CA THR A 61 9.98 -1.96 -1.16
C THR A 61 10.86 -3.03 -1.82
N GLY A 62 10.32 -3.68 -2.85
CA GLY A 62 11.05 -4.74 -3.56
C GLY A 62 10.92 -6.13 -2.96
N THR A 63 10.22 -6.32 -1.83
CA THR A 63 10.02 -7.62 -1.18
C THR A 63 8.79 -8.38 -1.69
N GLY A 64 8.19 -7.97 -2.81
CA GLY A 64 7.07 -8.69 -3.43
C GLY A 64 5.71 -8.45 -2.78
N LYS A 65 5.42 -7.25 -2.25
CA LYS A 65 4.11 -6.88 -1.68
C LYS A 65 2.94 -7.31 -2.57
N THR A 66 3.02 -7.01 -3.88
CA THR A 66 1.96 -7.35 -4.85
C THR A 66 1.69 -8.85 -4.89
N PHE A 67 2.73 -9.68 -4.97
CA PHE A 67 2.58 -11.14 -4.93
C PHE A 67 1.96 -11.60 -3.61
N THR A 68 2.38 -11.01 -2.48
CA THR A 68 1.88 -11.36 -1.15
C THR A 68 0.39 -11.05 -1.03
N TYR A 69 -0.08 -9.87 -1.43
CA TYR A 69 -1.51 -9.59 -1.31
C TYR A 69 -2.36 -10.32 -2.36
N LEU A 70 -1.83 -10.67 -3.53
CA LEU A 70 -2.53 -11.56 -4.45
C LEU A 70 -2.69 -12.95 -3.83
N ASN A 71 -1.63 -13.48 -3.22
CA ASN A 71 -1.71 -14.73 -2.46
C ASN A 71 -2.74 -14.65 -1.33
N LEU A 72 -2.78 -13.54 -0.61
CA LEU A 72 -3.77 -13.28 0.46
C LEU A 72 -5.22 -13.41 -0.06
N ILE A 73 -5.53 -12.88 -1.23
CA ILE A 73 -6.87 -13.00 -1.83
C ILE A 73 -7.29 -14.47 -1.97
N PHE A 74 -6.39 -15.30 -2.50
CA PHE A 74 -6.67 -16.73 -2.65
C PHE A 74 -6.79 -17.45 -1.31
N GLU A 75 -5.96 -17.10 -0.33
CA GLU A 75 -6.04 -17.68 1.01
C GLU A 75 -7.34 -17.31 1.73
N LEU A 76 -7.75 -16.04 1.68
CA LEU A 76 -9.02 -15.59 2.25
C LEU A 76 -10.22 -16.27 1.57
N HIS A 77 -10.13 -16.53 0.26
CA HIS A 77 -11.14 -17.32 -0.43
C HIS A 77 -11.12 -18.78 0.03
N ARG A 78 -9.95 -19.40 0.12
CA ARG A 78 -9.78 -20.80 0.51
C ARG A 78 -10.29 -21.06 1.93
N GLN A 79 -9.84 -20.24 2.89
CA GLN A 79 -10.09 -20.42 4.32
C GLN A 79 -11.47 -19.92 4.76
N PHE A 80 -11.88 -18.74 4.27
CA PHE A 80 -13.04 -18.01 4.78
C PHE A 80 -14.13 -17.79 3.74
N LYS A 81 -13.99 -18.33 2.53
CA LYS A 81 -14.96 -18.22 1.42
C LYS A 81 -15.27 -16.77 1.02
N GLN A 82 -14.28 -15.89 1.19
CA GLN A 82 -14.42 -14.51 0.73
C GLN A 82 -14.23 -14.43 -0.78
N ASN A 83 -15.15 -13.75 -1.47
CA ASN A 83 -15.19 -13.74 -2.95
C ASN A 83 -14.97 -12.36 -3.55
N LYS A 84 -15.20 -11.29 -2.79
CA LYS A 84 -15.19 -9.92 -3.30
C LYS A 84 -14.06 -9.11 -2.69
N PHE A 85 -13.20 -8.61 -3.58
CA PHE A 85 -12.02 -7.83 -3.19
C PHE A 85 -11.94 -6.54 -3.98
N ILE A 86 -11.31 -5.52 -3.37
CA ILE A 86 -10.94 -4.27 -4.03
C ILE A 86 -9.45 -4.04 -3.81
N ILE A 87 -8.71 -3.66 -4.85
CA ILE A 87 -7.34 -3.19 -4.73
C ILE A 87 -7.31 -1.70 -5.06
N PHE A 88 -6.86 -0.89 -4.10
CA PHE A 88 -6.61 0.53 -4.30
C PHE A 88 -5.14 0.78 -4.61
N VAL A 89 -4.90 1.42 -5.74
CA VAL A 89 -3.56 1.83 -6.16
C VAL A 89 -3.49 3.35 -6.32
N PRO A 90 -2.43 4.02 -5.85
CA PRO A 90 -2.39 5.48 -5.83
C PRO A 90 -2.24 6.12 -7.21
N ARG A 91 -1.64 5.43 -8.17
CA ARG A 91 -1.28 6.02 -9.47
C ARG A 91 -1.44 5.00 -10.61
N LYS A 92 -1.66 5.52 -11.84
CA LYS A 92 -1.75 4.69 -13.07
C LYS A 92 -0.53 3.82 -13.32
N ALA A 93 0.68 4.29 -13.01
CA ALA A 93 1.90 3.49 -13.15
C ALA A 93 1.89 2.24 -12.26
N ILE A 94 1.39 2.36 -11.02
CA ILE A 94 1.24 1.22 -10.10
C ILE A 94 0.13 0.29 -10.60
N LEU A 95 -0.96 0.84 -11.15
CA LEU A 95 -2.01 0.04 -11.78
C LEU A 95 -1.45 -0.88 -12.88
N GLU A 96 -0.60 -0.35 -13.77
CA GLU A 96 0.02 -1.16 -14.83
C GLU A 96 0.97 -2.23 -14.27
N SER A 97 1.71 -1.91 -13.22
CA SER A 97 2.54 -2.90 -12.50
C SER A 97 1.68 -4.01 -11.88
N VAL A 98 0.57 -3.67 -11.25
CA VAL A 98 -0.37 -4.64 -10.69
C VAL A 98 -0.96 -5.54 -11.78
N LYS A 99 -1.37 -4.96 -12.92
CA LYS A 99 -1.85 -5.73 -14.08
C LYS A 99 -0.82 -6.75 -14.57
N GLN A 100 0.42 -6.31 -14.75
CA GLN A 100 1.51 -7.20 -15.17
C GLN A 100 1.74 -8.33 -14.15
N ASN A 101 1.77 -8.02 -12.86
CA ASN A 101 1.94 -9.02 -11.82
C ASN A 101 0.81 -10.05 -11.81
N ILE A 102 -0.44 -9.61 -11.96
CA ILE A 102 -1.60 -10.52 -12.05
C ILE A 102 -1.47 -11.47 -13.24
N GLU A 103 -1.14 -10.96 -14.42
CA GLU A 103 -0.99 -11.82 -15.61
C GLU A 103 0.21 -12.78 -15.47
N LEU A 104 1.34 -12.32 -14.96
CA LEU A 104 2.52 -13.17 -14.76
C LEU A 104 2.28 -14.28 -13.73
N THR A 105 1.50 -14.03 -12.68
CA THR A 105 1.27 -14.97 -11.59
C THR A 105 0.04 -15.84 -11.77
N LYS A 106 -0.79 -15.59 -12.78
CA LYS A 106 -2.06 -16.25 -13.04
C LYS A 106 -1.97 -17.78 -13.09
N ILE A 107 -1.00 -18.31 -13.84
CA ILE A 107 -0.79 -19.76 -13.99
C ILE A 107 -0.30 -20.34 -12.66
N TYR A 108 0.60 -19.65 -11.97
CA TYR A 108 1.09 -20.06 -10.67
C TYR A 108 -0.05 -20.20 -9.65
N PHE A 109 -0.87 -19.18 -9.47
CA PHE A 109 -1.98 -19.23 -8.53
C PHE A 109 -3.06 -20.24 -8.95
N TYR A 110 -3.28 -20.44 -10.25
CA TYR A 110 -4.18 -21.48 -10.70
C TYR A 110 -3.65 -22.88 -10.33
N SER A 111 -2.33 -23.14 -10.48
CA SER A 111 -1.75 -24.44 -10.09
C SER A 111 -1.88 -24.71 -8.59
N GLU A 112 -1.75 -23.66 -7.76
CA GLU A 112 -1.82 -23.77 -6.30
C GLU A 112 -3.26 -23.92 -5.77
N TYR A 113 -4.20 -23.14 -6.32
CA TYR A 113 -5.54 -22.99 -5.75
C TYR A 113 -6.66 -23.60 -6.60
N GLN A 114 -6.35 -24.08 -7.81
CA GLN A 114 -7.32 -24.60 -8.78
C GLN A 114 -8.50 -23.62 -9.01
N LYS A 115 -8.19 -22.31 -8.91
CA LYS A 115 -9.15 -21.23 -9.01
C LYS A 115 -8.57 -20.06 -9.80
N TYR A 116 -9.38 -19.46 -10.66
CA TYR A 116 -9.02 -18.22 -11.34
C TYR A 116 -9.55 -17.01 -10.56
N LEU A 117 -8.70 -15.98 -10.46
CA LEU A 117 -9.11 -14.66 -10.00
C LEU A 117 -9.63 -13.85 -11.19
N LYS A 118 -10.90 -13.47 -11.16
CA LYS A 118 -11.46 -12.55 -12.14
C LYS A 118 -11.10 -11.12 -11.76
N VAL A 119 -10.50 -10.39 -12.70
CA VAL A 119 -10.01 -9.03 -12.42
C VAL A 119 -10.78 -8.03 -13.25
N TYR A 120 -11.29 -7.01 -12.58
CA TYR A 120 -11.99 -5.88 -13.17
C TYR A 120 -11.16 -4.61 -12.92
N TYR A 121 -10.83 -3.89 -13.97
CA TYR A 121 -10.06 -2.66 -13.87
C TYR A 121 -10.98 -1.48 -14.12
N TYR A 122 -11.00 -0.55 -13.18
CA TYR A 122 -11.69 0.71 -13.35
C TYR A 122 -10.68 1.82 -13.65
N SER A 123 -10.75 2.37 -14.85
CA SER A 123 -10.05 3.58 -15.27
C SER A 123 -11.08 4.56 -15.85
N ASP A 124 -10.84 5.86 -15.74
CA ASP A 124 -11.78 6.91 -16.18
C ASP A 124 -12.30 6.67 -17.62
N GLY A 125 -13.59 6.38 -17.79
CA GLY A 125 -14.20 6.23 -19.12
C GLY A 125 -15.64 5.68 -19.12
N LYS A 126 -16.44 6.14 -20.08
CA LYS A 126 -17.88 5.86 -20.19
C LYS A 126 -18.27 4.40 -20.48
N SER A 127 -17.35 3.54 -20.88
CA SER A 127 -17.62 2.13 -21.26
C SER A 127 -17.55 1.13 -20.11
N GLN A 128 -17.36 1.58 -18.87
CA GLN A 128 -17.01 0.70 -17.76
C GLN A 128 -18.17 0.30 -16.84
N SER A 129 -19.37 0.81 -17.05
CA SER A 129 -20.56 0.43 -16.29
C SER A 129 -20.86 -1.09 -16.41
N ALA A 130 -20.69 -1.67 -17.60
CA ALA A 130 -20.87 -3.10 -17.80
C ALA A 130 -19.88 -3.94 -16.99
N ILE A 131 -18.61 -3.53 -16.90
CA ILE A 131 -17.56 -4.22 -16.16
C ILE A 131 -17.89 -4.23 -14.65
N ILE A 132 -18.30 -3.09 -14.11
CA ILE A 132 -18.65 -2.97 -12.69
C ILE A 132 -19.92 -3.76 -12.39
N ASN A 133 -20.90 -3.75 -13.30
CA ASN A 133 -22.11 -4.55 -13.16
C ASN A 133 -21.82 -6.06 -13.10
N HIS A 134 -20.87 -6.55 -13.89
CA HIS A 134 -20.44 -7.94 -13.80
C HIS A 134 -19.79 -8.24 -12.44
N TYR A 135 -18.97 -7.34 -11.91
CA TYR A 135 -18.40 -7.50 -10.57
C TYR A 135 -19.48 -7.55 -9.48
N ILE A 136 -20.50 -6.70 -9.56
CA ILE A 136 -21.58 -6.63 -8.57
C ILE A 136 -22.50 -7.85 -8.66
N ASN A 137 -22.90 -8.26 -9.85
CA ASN A 137 -23.94 -9.28 -10.05
C ASN A 137 -23.45 -10.71 -9.79
N ASN A 138 -22.17 -11.00 -10.03
CA ASN A 138 -21.60 -12.35 -9.88
C ASN A 138 -21.05 -12.58 -8.45
N LYS A 139 -21.92 -12.61 -7.44
CA LYS A 139 -21.54 -12.64 -6.02
C LYS A 139 -20.62 -13.81 -5.63
N ASP A 140 -20.80 -14.98 -6.26
CA ASP A 140 -20.06 -16.21 -5.94
C ASP A 140 -18.72 -16.32 -6.68
N GLU A 141 -18.45 -15.39 -7.60
CA GLU A 141 -17.19 -15.37 -8.37
C GLU A 141 -16.08 -14.76 -7.54
N LEU A 142 -14.95 -15.49 -7.42
CA LEU A 142 -13.73 -14.91 -6.85
C LEU A 142 -13.24 -13.79 -7.76
N SER A 143 -13.40 -12.57 -7.32
CA SER A 143 -13.14 -11.41 -8.16
C SER A 143 -12.56 -10.23 -7.38
N VAL A 144 -11.76 -9.43 -8.08
CA VAL A 144 -11.15 -8.21 -7.58
C VAL A 144 -11.43 -7.03 -8.51
N LEU A 145 -11.81 -5.92 -7.94
CA LEU A 145 -11.95 -4.63 -8.61
C LEU A 145 -10.73 -3.77 -8.30
N VAL A 146 -9.95 -3.41 -9.31
CA VAL A 146 -8.76 -2.57 -9.15
C VAL A 146 -9.12 -1.12 -9.46
N LEU A 147 -8.94 -0.24 -8.48
CA LEU A 147 -9.28 1.17 -8.53
C LEU A 147 -8.06 2.06 -8.35
N THR A 148 -8.01 3.17 -9.08
CA THR A 148 -7.03 4.24 -8.82
C THR A 148 -7.67 5.34 -7.99
N ASN A 149 -6.84 6.19 -7.34
CA ASN A 149 -7.32 7.34 -6.57
C ASN A 149 -8.20 8.27 -7.41
N SER A 150 -7.84 8.50 -8.68
CA SER A 150 -8.64 9.32 -9.61
C SER A 150 -10.04 8.76 -9.89
N ALA A 151 -10.27 7.47 -9.68
CA ALA A 151 -11.58 6.86 -9.85
C ALA A 151 -12.60 7.31 -8.78
N ILE A 152 -12.11 7.79 -7.64
CA ILE A 152 -12.90 8.14 -6.46
C ILE A 152 -13.03 9.65 -6.32
N ASP A 153 -12.01 10.43 -6.72
CA ASP A 153 -11.85 11.85 -6.40
C ASP A 153 -12.87 12.79 -7.04
N LYS A 154 -13.60 12.38 -8.07
CA LYS A 154 -14.53 13.26 -8.78
C LYS A 154 -15.98 12.85 -8.54
N LYS A 155 -16.80 13.79 -8.06
CA LYS A 155 -18.27 13.63 -7.96
C LYS A 155 -18.95 13.23 -9.29
N THR A 156 -18.27 13.50 -10.41
CA THR A 156 -18.74 13.17 -11.77
C THR A 156 -18.35 11.76 -12.21
N ASN A 157 -17.61 11.01 -11.41
CA ASN A 157 -17.21 9.63 -11.75
C ASN A 157 -18.41 8.69 -11.73
N LEU A 158 -18.36 7.70 -12.63
CA LEU A 158 -19.40 6.67 -12.80
C LEU A 158 -19.76 5.96 -11.48
N LEU A 159 -18.82 5.83 -10.54
CA LEU A 159 -19.08 5.25 -9.21
C LEU A 159 -20.06 6.07 -8.38
N ASN A 160 -20.15 7.38 -8.61
CA ASN A 160 -21.05 8.29 -7.91
C ASN A 160 -22.35 8.60 -8.71
N GLN A 161 -22.47 8.07 -9.94
CA GLN A 161 -23.66 8.27 -10.76
C GLN A 161 -24.75 7.27 -10.35
N GLN A 162 -25.98 7.76 -10.29
CA GLN A 162 -27.16 6.91 -10.10
C GLN A 162 -27.36 6.05 -11.33
N ASN A 163 -27.53 4.75 -11.16
CA ASN A 163 -27.80 3.83 -12.25
C ASN A 163 -29.29 3.87 -12.63
N GLU A 164 -29.68 4.84 -13.46
CA GLU A 164 -31.06 4.97 -13.96
C GLU A 164 -31.52 3.78 -14.83
N SER A 165 -30.60 3.01 -15.41
CA SER A 165 -30.92 2.01 -16.43
C SER A 165 -31.03 0.58 -15.94
N LEU A 166 -30.55 0.22 -14.74
CA LEU A 166 -30.49 -1.17 -14.27
C LEU A 166 -31.63 -1.60 -13.36
N PHE A 167 -32.34 -0.66 -12.74
CA PHE A 167 -33.38 -0.97 -11.74
C PHE A 167 -34.68 -0.18 -12.00
N LYS A 168 -35.31 -0.38 -13.17
CA LYS A 168 -36.64 0.16 -13.39
C LYS A 168 -37.74 -0.46 -12.51
N SER A 169 -37.40 -1.39 -11.63
CA SER A 169 -38.38 -2.15 -10.83
C SER A 169 -38.23 -2.06 -9.30
N LEU A 170 -37.25 -1.36 -8.75
CA LEU A 170 -37.06 -1.24 -7.29
C LEU A 170 -36.87 0.22 -6.84
N SER A 171 -37.59 0.60 -5.84
CA SER A 171 -37.83 1.95 -5.31
C SER A 171 -36.65 2.64 -4.61
N GLU A 172 -35.40 2.19 -4.81
CA GLU A 172 -34.21 2.81 -4.23
C GLU A 172 -33.14 3.00 -5.30
N PHE A 173 -32.89 4.25 -5.67
CA PHE A 173 -31.81 4.65 -6.57
C PHE A 173 -30.47 4.62 -5.82
N LYS A 174 -29.86 3.44 -5.70
CA LYS A 174 -28.50 3.30 -5.16
C LYS A 174 -27.48 3.66 -6.23
N SER A 175 -26.45 4.40 -5.81
CA SER A 175 -25.28 4.63 -6.67
C SER A 175 -24.53 3.31 -6.93
N VAL A 176 -23.76 3.24 -8.01
CA VAL A 176 -22.89 2.08 -8.30
C VAL A 176 -21.98 1.77 -7.09
N PHE A 177 -21.53 2.81 -6.44
CA PHE A 177 -20.67 2.72 -5.25
C PHE A 177 -21.39 2.07 -4.05
N GLU A 178 -22.63 2.46 -3.78
CA GLU A 178 -23.45 1.85 -2.72
C GLU A 178 -23.67 0.36 -2.95
N ASN A 179 -23.91 -0.05 -4.21
CA ASN A 179 -24.02 -1.46 -4.57
C ASN A 179 -22.72 -2.23 -4.35
N ILE A 180 -21.54 -1.60 -4.54
CA ILE A 180 -20.26 -2.20 -4.22
C ILE A 180 -20.09 -2.35 -2.70
N ILE A 181 -20.46 -1.34 -1.93
CA ILE A 181 -20.40 -1.38 -0.45
C ILE A 181 -21.28 -2.49 0.12
N ASP A 182 -22.47 -2.69 -0.42
CA ASP A 182 -23.40 -3.74 0.02
C ASP A 182 -22.80 -5.16 -0.09
N LEU A 183 -21.83 -5.34 -0.98
CA LEU A 183 -21.09 -6.61 -1.10
C LEU A 183 -20.10 -6.83 0.06
N LYS A 184 -19.84 -5.80 0.89
CA LYS A 184 -18.82 -5.81 1.95
C LYS A 184 -17.46 -6.34 1.44
N PRO A 185 -16.91 -5.80 0.35
CA PRO A 185 -15.68 -6.32 -0.22
C PRO A 185 -14.52 -6.09 0.73
N ILE A 186 -13.59 -7.04 0.77
CA ILE A 186 -12.32 -6.87 1.49
C ILE A 186 -11.43 -5.98 0.62
N SER A 187 -10.95 -4.87 1.20
CA SER A 187 -10.11 -3.91 0.48
C SER A 187 -8.63 -4.11 0.78
N ILE A 188 -7.81 -3.93 -0.24
CA ILE A 188 -6.35 -3.93 -0.15
C ILE A 188 -5.85 -2.58 -0.62
N ILE A 189 -5.08 -1.89 0.20
CA ILE A 189 -4.48 -0.59 -0.10
C ILE A 189 -2.99 -0.79 -0.32
N ASP A 190 -2.54 -0.55 -1.54
CA ASP A 190 -1.12 -0.56 -1.88
C ASP A 190 -0.53 0.84 -1.72
N GLU A 191 0.62 0.95 -1.06
CA GLU A 191 1.32 2.21 -0.73
C GLU A 191 0.41 3.24 -0.02
N PRO A 192 -0.07 2.96 1.20
CA PRO A 192 -1.07 3.78 1.90
C PRO A 192 -0.64 5.23 2.13
N HIS A 193 0.67 5.51 2.22
CA HIS A 193 1.19 6.87 2.38
C HIS A 193 0.94 7.79 1.16
N LEU A 194 0.65 7.22 -0.02
CA LEU A 194 0.34 7.96 -1.24
C LEU A 194 -1.17 8.23 -1.42
N LEU A 195 -2.02 7.52 -0.68
CA LEU A 195 -3.47 7.67 -0.73
C LEU A 195 -3.91 8.73 0.29
N LYS A 196 -3.67 9.99 -0.05
CA LYS A 196 -4.02 11.17 0.76
C LYS A 196 -5.13 11.94 0.07
N GLY A 197 -6.12 12.39 0.84
CA GLY A 197 -7.14 13.30 0.34
C GLY A 197 -8.51 13.11 0.99
N LYS A 198 -9.30 14.18 1.03
CA LYS A 198 -10.65 14.17 1.62
C LYS A 198 -11.55 13.13 0.95
N ALA A 199 -11.48 12.98 -0.37
CA ALA A 199 -12.33 12.05 -1.11
C ALA A 199 -12.00 10.59 -0.80
N PHE A 200 -10.72 10.23 -0.66
CA PHE A 200 -10.32 8.90 -0.25
C PHE A 200 -10.79 8.58 1.17
N ASN A 201 -10.66 9.54 2.08
CA ASN A 201 -11.09 9.39 3.46
C ASN A 201 -12.62 9.25 3.57
N GLU A 202 -13.37 10.07 2.82
CA GLU A 202 -14.82 9.99 2.74
C GLU A 202 -15.29 8.66 2.14
N TYR A 203 -14.57 8.13 1.15
CA TYR A 203 -14.82 6.83 0.56
C TYR A 203 -14.59 5.71 1.58
N PHE A 204 -13.44 5.71 2.25
CA PHE A 204 -13.11 4.69 3.26
C PHE A 204 -14.05 4.70 4.47
N SER A 205 -14.53 5.87 4.88
CA SER A 205 -15.52 5.96 5.95
C SER A 205 -16.86 5.29 5.58
N LYS A 206 -17.17 5.19 4.30
CA LYS A 206 -18.38 4.53 3.79
C LYS A 206 -18.21 3.02 3.58
N ILE A 207 -16.99 2.54 3.25
CA ILE A 207 -16.70 1.11 3.17
C ILE A 207 -16.49 0.58 4.59
N ASN A 208 -17.52 0.33 5.31
CA ASN A 208 -17.44 -0.25 6.65
C ASN A 208 -17.16 -1.76 6.58
N SER A 209 -16.01 -2.15 6.01
CA SER A 209 -15.55 -3.54 5.86
C SER A 209 -14.04 -3.66 6.08
N LEU A 210 -13.59 -4.87 6.39
CA LEU A 210 -12.18 -5.21 6.62
C LEU A 210 -11.29 -4.74 5.47
N TYR A 211 -10.17 -4.12 5.79
CA TYR A 211 -9.18 -3.72 4.79
C TYR A 211 -7.74 -3.90 5.26
N PHE A 212 -6.87 -4.21 4.32
CA PHE A 212 -5.44 -4.40 4.53
C PHE A 212 -4.67 -3.25 3.93
N ARG A 213 -3.67 -2.72 4.64
CA ARG A 213 -2.74 -1.72 4.13
C ARG A 213 -1.35 -2.33 3.99
N PHE A 214 -0.86 -2.44 2.75
CA PHE A 214 0.49 -2.92 2.44
C PHE A 214 1.39 -1.75 2.09
N GLY A 215 2.42 -1.49 2.86
CA GLY A 215 3.35 -0.39 2.61
C GLY A 215 4.70 -0.56 3.29
N ALA A 216 5.73 0.05 2.73
CA ALA A 216 7.02 0.23 3.40
C ALA A 216 6.98 1.44 4.36
N THR A 217 6.09 2.38 4.06
CA THR A 217 5.86 3.60 4.85
C THR A 217 4.37 3.83 5.04
N PHE A 218 4.02 4.43 6.18
CA PHE A 218 2.65 4.79 6.54
C PHE A 218 2.54 6.29 6.79
N PRO A 219 1.33 6.88 6.63
CA PRO A 219 1.09 8.27 7.01
C PRO A 219 1.42 8.51 8.48
N LYS A 220 1.83 9.74 8.82
CA LYS A 220 2.09 10.16 10.20
C LYS A 220 0.89 10.88 10.84
N GLU A 221 -0.11 11.20 10.02
CA GLU A 221 -1.34 11.84 10.48
C GLU A 221 -2.10 10.88 11.42
N LYS A 222 -2.53 11.38 12.58
CA LYS A 222 -3.14 10.62 13.69
C LYS A 222 -4.23 9.63 13.26
N ASP A 223 -5.01 9.99 12.23
CA ASP A 223 -6.11 9.13 11.76
C ASP A 223 -5.67 8.05 10.77
N TYR A 224 -4.44 8.11 10.26
CA TYR A 224 -3.91 7.23 9.21
C TYR A 224 -2.59 6.59 9.57
N GLU A 225 -2.07 6.88 10.76
CA GLU A 225 -0.85 6.27 11.27
C GLU A 225 -0.95 4.75 11.32
N LEU A 226 0.20 4.11 11.45
CA LEU A 226 0.32 2.67 11.55
C LEU A 226 -0.40 2.16 12.80
N SER A 227 -1.36 1.25 12.61
CA SER A 227 -2.16 0.66 13.70
C SER A 227 -2.61 -0.75 13.32
N ASN A 228 -3.04 -1.55 14.28
CA ASN A 228 -3.46 -2.92 14.03
C ASN A 228 -2.43 -3.69 13.18
N MET A 229 -1.13 -3.52 13.48
CA MET A 229 -0.05 -4.16 12.73
C MET A 229 -0.09 -5.67 12.96
N ILE A 230 -0.01 -6.43 11.88
CA ILE A 230 0.00 -7.90 11.93
C ILE A 230 1.27 -8.51 11.36
N TYR A 231 2.05 -7.74 10.64
CA TYR A 231 3.33 -8.18 10.11
C TYR A 231 4.30 -7.02 9.92
N CYS A 232 5.58 -7.26 10.19
CA CYS A 232 6.64 -6.29 10.04
C CYS A 232 7.86 -6.93 9.36
N LEU A 233 8.20 -6.43 8.18
CA LEU A 233 9.47 -6.66 7.48
C LEU A 233 10.03 -5.28 7.12
N ASP A 234 10.69 -4.66 8.08
CA ASP A 234 11.30 -3.34 7.91
C ASP A 234 12.60 -3.41 7.08
N SER A 235 13.16 -2.25 6.74
CA SER A 235 14.38 -2.15 5.93
C SER A 235 15.56 -2.89 6.53
N ILE A 236 15.68 -2.91 7.87
CA ILE A 236 16.79 -3.60 8.57
C ILE A 236 16.61 -5.11 8.47
N SER A 237 15.41 -5.61 8.73
CA SER A 237 15.08 -7.03 8.62
C SER A 237 15.21 -7.54 7.19
N ALA A 238 14.67 -6.78 6.22
CA ALA A 238 14.76 -7.10 4.81
C ALA A 238 16.24 -7.13 4.32
N PHE A 239 17.08 -6.24 4.86
CA PHE A 239 18.50 -6.26 4.55
C PHE A 239 19.21 -7.46 5.18
N LYS A 240 18.93 -7.81 6.42
CA LYS A 240 19.50 -8.98 7.10
C LYS A 240 19.16 -10.29 6.39
N GLU A 241 17.98 -10.36 5.79
CA GLU A 241 17.52 -11.51 5.00
C GLU A 241 17.96 -11.43 3.52
N TYR A 242 18.83 -10.49 3.14
CA TYR A 242 19.35 -10.29 1.77
C TYR A 242 18.27 -10.04 0.71
N LEU A 243 17.10 -9.55 1.10
CA LEU A 243 15.96 -9.30 0.20
C LEU A 243 16.10 -7.97 -0.55
N VAL A 244 16.82 -7.01 0.01
CA VAL A 244 17.04 -5.68 -0.55
C VAL A 244 18.53 -5.35 -0.63
N LYS A 245 18.87 -4.47 -1.58
CA LYS A 245 20.26 -4.03 -1.76
C LYS A 245 20.74 -3.20 -0.57
N GLN A 246 21.99 -3.41 -0.19
CA GLN A 246 22.65 -2.58 0.83
C GLN A 246 22.75 -1.14 0.36
N VAL A 247 22.32 -0.21 1.19
CA VAL A 247 22.67 1.20 1.05
C VAL A 247 24.00 1.42 1.75
N LYS A 248 25.10 1.50 1.02
CA LYS A 248 26.39 1.93 1.56
C LYS A 248 26.41 3.46 1.58
N VAL A 249 26.35 4.03 2.76
CA VAL A 249 26.63 5.44 2.95
C VAL A 249 28.14 5.59 3.07
N HIS A 250 28.79 6.04 2.01
CA HIS A 250 30.19 6.46 2.09
C HIS A 250 30.20 7.90 2.64
N THR A 251 30.36 8.03 3.93
CA THR A 251 30.78 9.31 4.50
C THR A 251 32.26 9.47 4.16
N LEU A 252 32.59 10.39 3.28
CA LEU A 252 33.97 10.86 3.14
C LEU A 252 34.29 11.55 4.43
N GLY A 253 35.00 10.85 5.31
CA GLY A 253 35.60 11.45 6.49
C GLY A 253 36.68 12.42 6.03
N VAL A 254 36.29 13.65 5.77
CA VAL A 254 37.28 14.74 5.71
C VAL A 254 37.58 15.08 7.16
N ASN A 255 38.85 15.16 7.53
CA ASN A 255 39.31 15.66 8.83
C ASN A 255 39.03 17.18 8.99
N THR A 256 37.91 17.65 8.48
CA THR A 256 37.38 19.01 8.66
C THR A 256 36.10 18.85 9.47
N ASN A 257 36.28 18.82 10.77
CA ASN A 257 35.21 18.95 11.73
C ASN A 257 34.38 20.19 11.35
N ASN A 258 33.21 20.04 10.80
CA ASN A 258 32.20 21.09 10.65
C ASN A 258 31.88 21.57 9.23
N ILE A 259 31.60 20.65 8.30
CA ILE A 259 30.88 21.01 7.06
C ILE A 259 29.43 20.46 7.18
N PHE A 260 28.46 21.34 7.13
CA PHE A 260 27.04 21.00 7.24
C PHE A 260 26.27 21.50 6.02
N LEU A 261 25.35 20.65 5.50
CA LEU A 261 24.39 21.09 4.50
C LEU A 261 23.31 21.94 5.20
N LYS A 262 23.29 23.24 4.92
CA LYS A 262 22.32 24.19 5.49
C LYS A 262 21.00 24.18 4.76
N GLU A 263 21.03 24.21 3.43
CA GLU A 263 19.84 24.30 2.59
C GLU A 263 20.09 23.67 1.21
N TYR A 264 19.06 23.06 0.64
CA TYR A 264 19.05 22.65 -0.76
C TYR A 264 17.80 23.16 -1.45
N LYS A 265 17.95 24.03 -2.44
CA LYS A 265 16.85 24.62 -3.21
C LYS A 265 17.27 24.90 -4.65
N ASN A 266 16.39 24.66 -5.62
CA ASN A 266 16.62 24.97 -7.04
C ASN A 266 17.93 24.36 -7.61
N LYS A 267 18.24 23.09 -7.28
CA LYS A 267 19.48 22.39 -7.68
C LYS A 267 20.76 23.03 -7.16
N LYS A 268 20.68 23.82 -6.10
CA LYS A 268 21.82 24.41 -5.39
C LYS A 268 21.82 23.93 -3.95
N ALA A 269 22.99 23.53 -3.44
CA ALA A 269 23.22 23.20 -2.05
C ALA A 269 24.05 24.30 -1.39
N ILE A 270 23.64 24.76 -0.22
CA ILE A 270 24.35 25.71 0.60
C ILE A 270 24.99 24.93 1.74
N PHE A 271 26.34 24.97 1.82
CA PHE A 271 27.08 24.35 2.89
C PHE A 271 27.63 25.43 3.81
N THR A 272 27.52 25.19 5.11
CA THR A 272 28.22 25.97 6.15
C THR A 272 29.42 25.19 6.66
N TYR A 273 30.52 25.83 6.85
CA TYR A 273 31.77 25.22 7.37
C TYR A 273 32.59 26.23 8.14
N THR A 274 33.41 25.73 9.06
CA THR A 274 34.33 26.55 9.82
C THR A 274 35.74 26.37 9.28
N LEU A 275 36.36 27.47 8.83
CA LEU A 275 37.75 27.51 8.40
C LEU A 275 38.53 28.53 9.25
N ASN A 276 39.57 28.08 9.95
CA ASN A 276 40.36 28.90 10.85
C ASN A 276 39.55 29.65 11.93
N GLY A 277 38.51 28.98 12.47
CA GLY A 277 37.62 29.55 13.48
C GLY A 277 36.57 30.54 12.96
N ILE A 278 36.49 30.73 11.64
CA ILE A 278 35.50 31.61 10.98
C ILE A 278 34.49 30.76 10.26
N GLU A 279 33.20 30.98 10.55
CA GLU A 279 32.09 30.33 9.83
C GLU A 279 31.93 30.92 8.43
N ARG A 280 31.82 30.06 7.43
CA ARG A 280 31.67 30.43 6.02
C ARG A 280 30.53 29.64 5.39
N GLU A 281 29.95 30.21 4.34
CA GLU A 281 28.93 29.57 3.52
C GLU A 281 29.42 29.47 2.07
N GLU A 282 29.16 28.32 1.44
CA GLU A 282 29.45 28.11 0.01
C GLU A 282 28.23 27.48 -0.67
N THR A 283 27.90 28.02 -1.84
CA THR A 283 26.76 27.52 -2.64
C THR A 283 27.28 26.71 -3.83
N ILE A 284 26.91 25.46 -3.89
CA ILE A 284 27.36 24.53 -4.93
C ILE A 284 26.17 24.08 -5.75
N LYS A 285 26.30 24.07 -7.08
CA LYS A 285 25.28 23.52 -7.97
C LYS A 285 25.47 22.01 -8.11
N LEU A 286 24.36 21.31 -8.43
CA LEU A 286 24.43 19.90 -8.79
C LEU A 286 25.42 19.70 -9.95
N GLN A 287 26.32 18.75 -9.80
CA GLN A 287 27.45 18.42 -10.71
C GLN A 287 28.66 19.35 -10.63
N ASP A 288 28.64 20.42 -9.83
CA ASP A 288 29.84 21.21 -9.55
C ASP A 288 30.73 20.51 -8.51
N SER A 289 32.02 20.78 -8.56
CA SER A 289 32.99 20.29 -7.59
C SER A 289 33.05 21.18 -6.34
N PHE A 290 33.28 20.56 -5.19
CA PHE A 290 33.47 21.23 -3.92
C PHE A 290 34.97 21.17 -3.53
N SER A 291 35.65 22.29 -3.64
CA SER A 291 37.11 22.37 -3.45
C SER A 291 37.59 21.93 -2.06
N LEU A 292 36.83 22.20 -1.03
CA LEU A 292 37.12 21.78 0.35
C LEU A 292 36.97 20.28 0.59
N LEU A 293 36.29 19.55 -0.28
CA LEU A 293 36.16 18.11 -0.24
C LEU A 293 36.99 17.40 -1.31
N ASN A 294 38.20 17.87 -1.56
CA ASN A 294 39.12 17.32 -2.58
C ASN A 294 38.47 17.23 -3.97
N ASN A 295 37.72 18.26 -4.36
CA ASN A 295 36.98 18.33 -5.60
C ASN A 295 35.93 17.25 -5.76
N ALA A 296 35.35 16.76 -4.67
CA ALA A 296 34.17 15.90 -4.72
C ALA A 296 33.02 16.58 -5.49
N ILE A 297 32.35 15.83 -6.34
CA ILE A 297 31.25 16.37 -7.16
C ILE A 297 29.93 16.10 -6.46
N LEU A 298 29.09 17.13 -6.31
CA LEU A 298 27.72 16.98 -5.80
C LEU A 298 26.85 16.26 -6.83
N THR A 299 26.60 14.97 -6.62
CA THR A 299 25.84 14.16 -7.57
C THR A 299 24.35 14.08 -7.25
N GLN A 300 23.98 14.10 -5.98
CA GLN A 300 22.59 13.99 -5.53
C GLN A 300 22.42 14.50 -4.09
N VAL A 301 21.33 15.21 -3.84
CA VAL A 301 20.85 15.49 -2.48
C VAL A 301 19.52 14.78 -2.30
N LYS A 302 19.44 13.87 -1.35
CA LYS A 302 18.20 13.20 -0.96
C LYS A 302 17.78 13.74 0.40
N ASP A 303 16.58 14.31 0.43
CA ASP A 303 15.86 14.83 1.62
C ASP A 303 16.66 15.71 2.59
N ASN A 304 16.13 16.92 2.85
CA ASN A 304 16.63 17.91 3.80
C ASN A 304 16.65 17.42 5.27
N LYS A 305 17.01 16.17 5.53
CA LYS A 305 17.20 15.63 6.88
C LYS A 305 18.50 14.84 6.92
N ALA A 306 19.47 15.47 7.55
CA ALA A 306 20.61 14.77 8.10
C ALA A 306 20.18 13.87 9.26
#